data_ba5a3b138d08051d62a67216a2c54b1e
#
_entry.id   ba5a3b138d08051d62a67216a2c54b1e
#
_cell.length_a   1.000
_cell.length_b   1.000
_cell.length_c   1.000
_cell.angle_alpha   90.00
_cell.angle_beta   90.00
_cell.angle_gamma   90.00
#
_symmetry.space_group_name_H-M   'P 1'
#
loop_
_entity.id
_entity.type
_entity.pdbx_description
1 polymer ?
#
loop_
_entity_poly.entity_id
_entity_poly.type
_entity_poly.pdbx_seq_one_letter_code
_entity_poly.pdbx_strand_id
1 'polypeptide(L)'
;MYQKGIKRAIDVVLSLFGLILASWLYGLIILAIKLDDPGPAFFRQKRVGKGKTYFFLVKFRSMKMCTPHDMPTHLLEDPEQYITRVGKFLRKTSLDEIPQLWNILKGDMSVIGPRPALWNQEDLLAERDKYGANDVRPGLSGWAQICGRDTLPIEEKARLDGEYVKKMSFLFDCRCFFGTAISALRGEGVVEGGTGELQKHAEKQKKYLIVTNHSYMLWRFRKELIAELQRTGEVVISTPFVGHEDDFRAMGCRLIETQLDRRSINPKTDLKLYRFYRTLIRTERPDLVVTYSIKPNIYASYACKKCGVPYCVNVQGLGTAFQKPLIAQLVTVMYRKALKKARTVFFENEGNAQEFLNRRIIPQTRVTVLKGAGINLEEYPLRPYPSEADGVRFLYLGRIMKEKGMDELFEAAQTLKKKYGDAVRFDLVGFFEDAYKDTVERLSEAGVVCFHGFQSDPRPFYAMSHCVVLPSYHEGMSNVLLEAAASGRAVITSDIPGCREALQNGVSGLLCKPRDAQSLTEQLERFLRLAPEERAAMGEQGRRFVEKEFDKKAVVRATLNALLPAREPV
;
A
#
# COMPACT_ATOMS: atom_id res chain seq x y z
N MET A 1 13.48 -46.78 -14.96
CA MET A 1 14.05 -47.68 -13.93
C MET A 1 13.73 -47.18 -12.51
N TYR A 2 13.99 -45.89 -12.16
CA TYR A 2 13.78 -45.37 -10.83
C TYR A 2 12.34 -45.55 -10.31
N GLN A 3 11.34 -45.13 -11.06
CA GLN A 3 9.91 -45.20 -10.68
C GLN A 3 9.38 -46.65 -10.54
N LYS A 4 9.95 -47.61 -11.30
CA LYS A 4 9.42 -48.98 -11.37
C LYS A 4 9.93 -49.93 -10.28
N GLY A 5 11.00 -49.59 -9.53
CA GLY A 5 11.54 -50.48 -8.52
C GLY A 5 12.45 -49.82 -7.49
N ILE A 6 13.43 -49.03 -7.93
CA ILE A 6 14.45 -48.44 -7.06
C ILE A 6 13.81 -47.54 -5.99
N LYS A 7 12.84 -46.70 -6.39
CA LYS A 7 12.12 -45.83 -5.43
C LYS A 7 11.43 -46.63 -4.33
N ARG A 8 10.79 -47.74 -4.68
CA ARG A 8 10.13 -48.62 -3.70
C ARG A 8 11.12 -49.30 -2.74
N ALA A 9 12.27 -49.72 -3.23
CA ALA A 9 13.32 -50.29 -2.38
C ALA A 9 13.82 -49.24 -1.38
N ILE A 10 14.05 -47.99 -1.82
CA ILE A 10 14.44 -46.88 -0.95
C ILE A 10 13.34 -46.59 0.08
N ASP A 11 12.07 -46.53 -0.31
CA ASP A 11 10.93 -46.32 0.60
C ASP A 11 10.90 -47.37 1.71
N VAL A 12 11.09 -48.67 1.35
CA VAL A 12 11.10 -49.77 2.33
C VAL A 12 12.29 -49.69 3.28
N VAL A 13 13.49 -49.45 2.76
CA VAL A 13 14.69 -49.32 3.59
C VAL A 13 14.60 -48.12 4.56
N LEU A 14 14.21 -46.98 4.06
CA LEU A 14 14.08 -45.77 4.89
C LEU A 14 12.97 -45.91 5.92
N SER A 15 11.82 -46.47 5.58
CA SER A 15 10.73 -46.66 6.52
C SER A 15 11.05 -47.70 7.59
N LEU A 16 11.69 -48.82 7.23
CA LEU A 16 12.13 -49.83 8.17
C LEU A 16 13.18 -49.27 9.14
N PHE A 17 14.18 -48.58 8.62
CA PHE A 17 15.20 -47.92 9.43
C PHE A 17 14.57 -46.88 10.38
N GLY A 18 13.67 -46.03 9.86
CA GLY A 18 12.95 -45.04 10.68
C GLY A 18 12.09 -45.65 11.76
N LEU A 19 11.40 -46.78 11.50
CA LEU A 19 10.62 -47.49 12.52
C LEU A 19 11.51 -48.10 13.63
N ILE A 20 12.65 -48.68 13.26
CA ILE A 20 13.60 -49.21 14.23
C ILE A 20 14.17 -48.10 15.08
N LEU A 21 14.63 -47.04 14.47
CA LEU A 21 15.23 -45.86 15.18
C LEU A 21 14.23 -45.19 16.11
N ALA A 22 12.97 -45.07 15.69
CA ALA A 22 11.92 -44.43 16.46
C ALA A 22 11.22 -45.37 17.46
N SER A 23 11.57 -46.66 17.51
CA SER A 23 10.85 -47.66 18.32
C SER A 23 10.73 -47.32 19.83
N TRP A 24 11.82 -46.83 20.41
CA TRP A 24 11.83 -46.40 21.81
C TRP A 24 10.95 -45.14 22.03
N LEU A 25 10.89 -44.25 21.06
CA LEU A 25 10.09 -43.02 21.12
C LEU A 25 8.59 -43.31 21.02
N TYR A 26 8.20 -44.38 20.30
CA TYR A 26 6.81 -44.83 20.27
C TYR A 26 6.26 -45.16 21.68
N GLY A 27 7.04 -45.88 22.50
CA GLY A 27 6.64 -46.18 23.87
C GLY A 27 6.41 -44.94 24.71
N LEU A 28 7.31 -43.98 24.63
CA LEU A 28 7.21 -42.71 25.37
C LEU A 28 6.01 -41.87 24.90
N ILE A 29 5.81 -41.75 23.57
CA ILE A 29 4.68 -41.00 23.03
C ILE A 29 3.35 -41.65 23.36
N ILE A 30 3.24 -43.00 23.27
CA ILE A 30 2.02 -43.73 23.64
C ILE A 30 1.69 -43.50 25.12
N LEU A 31 2.69 -43.57 25.99
CA LEU A 31 2.51 -43.33 27.42
C LEU A 31 2.05 -41.88 27.68
N ALA A 32 2.71 -40.90 27.05
CA ALA A 32 2.36 -39.49 27.19
C ALA A 32 0.91 -39.21 26.73
N ILE A 33 0.49 -39.77 25.60
CA ILE A 33 -0.88 -39.60 25.07
C ILE A 33 -1.91 -40.19 26.02
N LYS A 34 -1.65 -41.40 26.59
CA LYS A 34 -2.56 -42.07 27.49
C LYS A 34 -2.67 -41.35 28.84
N LEU A 35 -1.60 -40.69 29.28
CA LEU A 35 -1.61 -39.91 30.53
C LEU A 35 -2.32 -38.54 30.36
N ASP A 36 -2.21 -37.91 29.15
CA ASP A 36 -2.83 -36.61 28.88
C ASP A 36 -4.35 -36.73 28.62
N ASP A 37 -4.76 -37.74 27.84
CA ASP A 37 -6.17 -38.03 27.54
C ASP A 37 -6.37 -39.54 27.34
N PRO A 38 -7.00 -40.23 28.29
CA PRO A 38 -7.18 -41.70 28.27
C PRO A 38 -7.89 -42.18 26.99
N GLY A 39 -7.37 -43.23 26.35
CA GLY A 39 -7.94 -43.80 25.11
C GLY A 39 -6.90 -44.38 24.16
N PRO A 40 -7.25 -44.69 22.90
CA PRO A 40 -6.34 -45.21 21.89
C PRO A 40 -5.25 -44.20 21.54
N ALA A 41 -4.00 -44.64 21.47
CA ALA A 41 -2.86 -43.81 21.16
C ALA A 41 -2.75 -43.45 19.67
N PHE A 42 -3.38 -44.27 18.82
CA PHE A 42 -3.36 -44.09 17.38
C PHE A 42 -4.70 -43.61 16.85
N PHE A 43 -4.63 -42.72 15.86
CA PHE A 43 -5.76 -42.25 15.09
C PHE A 43 -5.64 -42.76 13.65
N ARG A 44 -6.74 -43.21 13.05
CA ARG A 44 -6.81 -43.70 11.67
C ARG A 44 -7.77 -42.87 10.86
N GLN A 45 -7.34 -42.45 9.66
CA GLN A 45 -8.14 -41.62 8.79
C GLN A 45 -8.13 -42.14 7.36
N LYS A 46 -9.32 -42.26 6.74
CA LYS A 46 -9.48 -42.69 5.35
C LYS A 46 -8.89 -41.65 4.41
N ARG A 47 -7.98 -42.06 3.55
CA ARG A 47 -7.28 -41.22 2.57
C ARG A 47 -7.27 -41.88 1.20
N VAL A 48 -7.04 -41.05 0.15
CA VAL A 48 -6.91 -41.49 -1.22
C VAL A 48 -5.46 -41.87 -1.52
N GLY A 49 -5.28 -43.09 -2.04
CA GLY A 49 -4.02 -43.67 -2.45
C GLY A 49 -3.80 -43.62 -3.96
N LYS A 50 -2.84 -44.42 -4.46
CA LYS A 50 -2.53 -44.55 -5.88
C LYS A 50 -3.75 -45.04 -6.67
N GLY A 51 -4.01 -44.42 -7.83
CA GLY A 51 -5.14 -44.79 -8.69
C GLY A 51 -6.49 -44.61 -8.02
N LYS A 52 -6.59 -43.65 -7.11
CA LYS A 52 -7.81 -43.32 -6.33
C LYS A 52 -8.32 -44.47 -5.44
N THR A 53 -7.47 -45.42 -5.09
CA THR A 53 -7.78 -46.42 -4.07
C THR A 53 -7.82 -45.80 -2.70
N TYR A 54 -8.53 -46.44 -1.74
CA TYR A 54 -8.59 -45.92 -0.37
C TYR A 54 -7.68 -46.74 0.55
N PHE A 55 -7.04 -46.03 1.51
CA PHE A 55 -6.30 -46.63 2.60
C PHE A 55 -6.52 -45.88 3.92
N PHE A 56 -6.14 -46.50 5.05
CA PHE A 56 -6.19 -45.84 6.36
C PHE A 56 -4.81 -45.33 6.74
N LEU A 57 -4.68 -44.01 6.75
CA LEU A 57 -3.50 -43.31 7.24
C LEU A 57 -3.44 -43.40 8.76
N VAL A 58 -2.30 -43.78 9.29
CA VAL A 58 -2.09 -43.94 10.76
C VAL A 58 -1.28 -42.77 11.29
N LYS A 59 -1.76 -42.18 12.39
CA LYS A 59 -1.07 -41.09 13.12
C LYS A 59 -1.13 -41.35 14.61
N PHE A 60 -0.26 -40.72 15.41
CA PHE A 60 -0.51 -40.59 16.82
C PHE A 60 -1.72 -39.67 17.06
N ARG A 61 -2.54 -40.02 18.07
CA ARG A 61 -3.68 -39.18 18.45
C ARG A 61 -3.19 -37.91 19.10
N SER A 62 -3.55 -36.77 18.52
CA SER A 62 -3.23 -35.43 18.98
C SER A 62 -4.44 -34.62 19.41
N MET A 63 -5.66 -35.22 19.30
CA MET A 63 -6.92 -34.59 19.67
C MET A 63 -7.62 -35.41 20.76
N LYS A 64 -8.47 -34.73 21.55
CA LYS A 64 -9.24 -35.32 22.62
C LYS A 64 -10.25 -36.33 22.11
N MET A 65 -10.62 -37.29 22.96
CA MET A 65 -11.63 -38.29 22.62
C MET A 65 -13.03 -37.72 22.37
N CYS A 66 -13.33 -36.54 22.89
CA CYS A 66 -14.61 -35.84 22.66
C CYS A 66 -14.68 -35.14 21.29
N THR A 67 -13.63 -35.19 20.48
CA THR A 67 -13.63 -34.57 19.14
C THR A 67 -14.60 -35.32 18.21
N PRO A 68 -15.48 -34.61 17.45
CA PRO A 68 -16.37 -35.23 16.46
C PRO A 68 -15.60 -36.05 15.42
N HIS A 69 -15.89 -37.35 15.29
CA HIS A 69 -15.14 -38.27 14.45
C HIS A 69 -15.38 -38.06 12.95
N ASP A 70 -16.59 -37.61 12.56
CA ASP A 70 -17.01 -37.49 11.16
C ASP A 70 -16.77 -36.10 10.57
N MET A 71 -16.28 -35.17 11.38
CA MET A 71 -15.98 -33.81 10.93
C MET A 71 -14.48 -33.63 10.75
N PRO A 72 -14.01 -33.24 9.54
CA PRO A 72 -12.62 -32.88 9.33
C PRO A 72 -12.18 -31.75 10.26
N THR A 73 -10.95 -31.80 10.77
CA THR A 73 -10.41 -30.82 11.74
C THR A 73 -10.56 -29.35 11.32
N HIS A 74 -10.56 -29.11 10.01
CA HIS A 74 -10.68 -27.80 9.41
C HIS A 74 -12.13 -27.27 9.33
N LEU A 75 -13.12 -28.08 9.67
CA LEU A 75 -14.55 -27.69 9.77
C LEU A 75 -15.01 -27.46 11.21
N LEU A 76 -14.12 -27.63 12.19
CA LEU A 76 -14.42 -27.34 13.59
C LEU A 76 -14.34 -25.82 13.83
N GLU A 77 -15.33 -25.25 14.52
CA GLU A 77 -15.41 -23.80 14.82
C GLU A 77 -14.22 -23.30 15.65
N ASP A 78 -13.69 -24.15 16.56
CA ASP A 78 -12.48 -23.87 17.34
C ASP A 78 -11.67 -25.17 17.54
N PRO A 79 -10.80 -25.53 16.58
CA PRO A 79 -10.01 -26.76 16.65
C PRO A 79 -9.03 -26.82 17.82
N GLU A 80 -8.57 -25.65 18.32
CA GLU A 80 -7.57 -25.60 19.40
C GLU A 80 -8.08 -26.18 20.72
N GLN A 81 -9.38 -26.04 21.01
CA GLN A 81 -9.99 -26.61 22.25
C GLN A 81 -10.00 -28.13 22.27
N TYR A 82 -9.93 -28.76 21.10
CA TYR A 82 -9.93 -30.23 20.98
C TYR A 82 -8.51 -30.82 20.92
N ILE A 83 -7.45 -30.00 20.84
CA ILE A 83 -6.07 -30.49 20.82
C ILE A 83 -5.59 -30.72 22.27
N THR A 84 -5.01 -31.89 22.51
CA THR A 84 -4.44 -32.20 23.84
C THR A 84 -3.10 -31.48 24.05
N ARG A 85 -2.61 -31.36 25.27
CA ARG A 85 -1.30 -30.73 25.57
C ARG A 85 -0.16 -31.45 24.89
N VAL A 86 -0.14 -32.78 24.98
CA VAL A 86 0.83 -33.62 24.26
C VAL A 86 0.61 -33.52 22.77
N GLY A 87 -0.65 -33.49 22.31
CA GLY A 87 -1.01 -33.31 20.89
C GLY A 87 -0.46 -32.02 20.29
N LYS A 88 -0.47 -30.91 21.01
CA LYS A 88 0.10 -29.63 20.57
C LYS A 88 1.61 -29.75 20.31
N PHE A 89 2.33 -30.42 21.19
CA PHE A 89 3.76 -30.69 21.00
C PHE A 89 4.01 -31.62 19.80
N LEU A 90 3.25 -32.73 19.69
CA LEU A 90 3.41 -33.70 18.60
C LEU A 90 3.17 -33.06 17.24
N ARG A 91 2.14 -32.22 17.08
CA ARG A 91 1.84 -31.48 15.85
C ARG A 91 2.94 -30.47 15.51
N LYS A 92 3.38 -29.68 16.50
CA LYS A 92 4.45 -28.70 16.29
C LYS A 92 5.76 -29.33 15.83
N THR A 93 6.05 -30.54 16.28
CA THR A 93 7.26 -31.28 15.91
C THR A 93 7.04 -32.28 14.75
N SER A 94 5.82 -32.41 14.25
CA SER A 94 5.40 -33.41 13.24
C SER A 94 5.66 -34.87 13.69
N LEU A 95 5.86 -35.10 14.97
CA LEU A 95 6.03 -36.46 15.54
C LEU A 95 4.75 -37.27 15.47
N ASP A 96 3.58 -36.63 15.38
CA ASP A 96 2.30 -37.30 15.17
C ASP A 96 2.24 -38.08 13.87
N GLU A 97 3.08 -37.75 12.90
CA GLU A 97 3.12 -38.37 11.56
C GLU A 97 4.08 -39.59 11.46
N ILE A 98 4.92 -39.85 12.48
CA ILE A 98 5.86 -40.99 12.47
C ILE A 98 5.16 -42.33 12.18
N PRO A 99 3.95 -42.64 12.69
CA PRO A 99 3.25 -43.89 12.37
C PRO A 99 2.95 -44.09 10.90
N GLN A 100 3.00 -43.06 10.03
CA GLN A 100 2.84 -43.23 8.58
C GLN A 100 3.98 -43.99 7.94
N LEU A 101 5.14 -44.14 8.62
CA LEU A 101 6.20 -45.06 8.15
C LEU A 101 5.70 -46.48 7.99
N TRP A 102 4.70 -46.90 8.77
CA TRP A 102 4.03 -48.21 8.61
C TRP A 102 3.21 -48.26 7.30
N ASN A 103 2.52 -47.17 6.94
CA ASN A 103 1.82 -47.09 5.64
C ASN A 103 2.80 -47.13 4.47
N ILE A 104 4.00 -46.54 4.61
CA ILE A 104 5.05 -46.61 3.61
C ILE A 104 5.56 -48.05 3.49
N LEU A 105 5.86 -48.71 4.60
CA LEU A 105 6.34 -50.10 4.61
C LEU A 105 5.33 -51.05 4.01
N LYS A 106 4.04 -50.88 4.30
CA LYS A 106 2.92 -51.64 3.74
C LYS A 106 2.76 -51.42 2.22
N GLY A 107 3.10 -50.23 1.71
CA GLY A 107 3.01 -49.88 0.30
C GLY A 107 1.85 -48.97 -0.07
N ASP A 108 1.09 -48.49 0.91
CA ASP A 108 0.03 -47.53 0.71
C ASP A 108 0.60 -46.14 0.32
N MET A 109 1.80 -45.81 0.84
CA MET A 109 2.48 -44.54 0.67
C MET A 109 3.93 -44.70 0.21
N SER A 110 4.57 -43.57 -0.08
CA SER A 110 5.99 -43.38 -0.36
C SER A 110 6.57 -42.33 0.59
N VAL A 111 7.89 -42.29 0.76
CA VAL A 111 8.53 -41.20 1.54
C VAL A 111 8.28 -39.84 0.86
N ILE A 112 8.47 -39.78 -0.46
CA ILE A 112 8.23 -38.57 -1.26
C ILE A 112 7.13 -38.83 -2.29
N GLY A 113 6.15 -37.93 -2.34
CA GLY A 113 5.02 -37.98 -3.28
C GLY A 113 3.98 -36.90 -2.99
N PRO A 114 2.92 -36.78 -3.78
CA PRO A 114 1.79 -35.90 -3.47
C PRO A 114 1.18 -36.20 -2.11
N ARG A 115 0.84 -35.19 -1.30
CA ARG A 115 0.22 -35.44 0.04
C ARG A 115 -1.11 -36.19 -0.12
N PRO A 116 -1.41 -37.24 0.69
CA PRO A 116 -2.65 -37.98 0.55
C PRO A 116 -3.89 -37.12 0.76
N ALA A 117 -4.75 -37.01 -0.24
CA ALA A 117 -6.01 -36.29 -0.15
C ALA A 117 -6.99 -36.98 0.82
N LEU A 118 -7.88 -36.20 1.44
CA LEU A 118 -9.03 -36.77 2.15
C LEU A 118 -9.97 -37.45 1.14
N TRP A 119 -10.69 -38.47 1.58
CA TRP A 119 -11.62 -39.24 0.77
C TRP A 119 -12.77 -38.38 0.17
N ASN A 120 -13.07 -37.24 0.75
CA ASN A 120 -14.11 -36.28 0.35
C ASN A 120 -13.56 -34.99 -0.28
N GLN A 121 -12.29 -34.94 -0.72
CA GLN A 121 -11.68 -33.83 -1.44
C GLN A 121 -11.76 -34.05 -2.95
N GLU A 122 -12.98 -34.10 -3.49
CA GLU A 122 -13.23 -34.37 -4.92
C GLU A 122 -12.60 -33.29 -5.82
N ASP A 123 -12.62 -32.03 -5.41
CA ASP A 123 -12.05 -30.91 -6.16
C ASP A 123 -10.54 -31.08 -6.39
N LEU A 124 -9.79 -31.44 -5.33
CA LEU A 124 -8.35 -31.69 -5.42
C LEU A 124 -8.06 -32.91 -6.29
N LEU A 125 -8.89 -33.95 -6.19
CA LEU A 125 -8.72 -35.17 -6.99
C LEU A 125 -8.98 -34.90 -8.49
N ALA A 126 -10.03 -34.14 -8.79
CA ALA A 126 -10.34 -33.74 -10.17
C ALA A 126 -9.23 -32.88 -10.77
N GLU A 127 -8.68 -31.94 -10.00
CA GLU A 127 -7.60 -31.08 -10.46
C GLU A 127 -6.29 -31.85 -10.68
N ARG A 128 -5.97 -32.81 -9.79
CA ARG A 128 -4.80 -33.70 -9.91
C ARG A 128 -4.87 -34.67 -11.11
N ASP A 129 -6.07 -35.05 -11.56
CA ASP A 129 -6.25 -35.88 -12.75
C ASP A 129 -5.67 -35.21 -13.99
N LYS A 130 -5.80 -33.89 -14.10
CA LYS A 130 -5.24 -33.14 -15.25
C LYS A 130 -3.72 -33.28 -15.39
N TYR A 131 -3.04 -33.65 -14.30
CA TYR A 131 -1.58 -33.75 -14.25
C TYR A 131 -1.06 -35.17 -13.96
N GLY A 132 -1.93 -36.18 -13.85
CA GLY A 132 -1.56 -37.56 -13.52
C GLY A 132 -1.03 -37.74 -12.10
N ALA A 133 -1.34 -36.79 -11.18
CA ALA A 133 -0.82 -36.82 -9.81
C ALA A 133 -1.52 -37.86 -8.92
N ASN A 134 -2.68 -38.38 -9.33
CA ASN A 134 -3.38 -39.47 -8.66
C ASN A 134 -2.84 -40.86 -9.02
N ASP A 135 -2.02 -40.99 -10.06
CA ASP A 135 -1.49 -42.27 -10.55
C ASP A 135 -0.22 -42.74 -9.83
N VAL A 136 0.29 -41.92 -8.89
CA VAL A 136 1.46 -42.23 -8.07
C VAL A 136 1.09 -42.47 -6.63
N ARG A 137 1.96 -43.15 -5.84
CA ARG A 137 1.74 -43.28 -4.40
C ARG A 137 1.82 -41.93 -3.71
N PRO A 138 0.88 -41.61 -2.82
CA PRO A 138 0.98 -40.40 -1.99
C PRO A 138 2.22 -40.46 -1.09
N GLY A 139 2.77 -39.30 -0.77
CA GLY A 139 3.99 -39.15 0.03
C GLY A 139 3.76 -38.70 1.46
N LEU A 140 4.71 -39.05 2.32
CA LEU A 140 4.83 -38.41 3.66
C LEU A 140 5.23 -36.95 3.48
N SER A 141 6.10 -36.66 2.53
CA SER A 141 6.45 -35.34 2.06
C SER A 141 6.40 -35.25 0.53
N GLY A 142 6.40 -34.02 -0.03
CA GLY A 142 6.32 -33.82 -1.46
C GLY A 142 6.62 -32.38 -1.90
N TRP A 143 6.70 -32.19 -3.22
CA TRP A 143 7.10 -30.92 -3.79
C TRP A 143 6.16 -29.76 -3.41
N ALA A 144 4.85 -29.96 -3.50
CA ALA A 144 3.86 -28.97 -3.09
C ALA A 144 3.97 -28.60 -1.60
N GLN A 145 4.36 -29.56 -0.74
CA GLN A 145 4.54 -29.31 0.70
C GLN A 145 5.74 -28.41 1.00
N ILE A 146 6.80 -28.49 0.20
CA ILE A 146 8.01 -27.64 0.35
C ILE A 146 7.74 -26.26 -0.22
N CYS A 147 6.94 -26.13 -1.27
CA CYS A 147 6.67 -24.88 -1.95
C CYS A 147 5.62 -23.99 -1.24
N GLY A 148 4.87 -24.52 -0.28
CA GLY A 148 3.88 -23.71 0.45
C GLY A 148 2.88 -24.48 1.32
N ARG A 149 2.99 -25.84 1.38
CA ARG A 149 2.19 -26.70 2.25
C ARG A 149 0.67 -26.47 2.16
N ASP A 150 0.05 -26.12 3.29
CA ASP A 150 -1.42 -26.00 3.42
C ASP A 150 -1.95 -24.65 2.92
N THR A 151 -1.08 -23.68 2.66
CA THR A 151 -1.45 -22.32 2.21
C THR A 151 -1.64 -22.19 0.69
N LEU A 152 -1.30 -23.22 -0.09
CA LEU A 152 -1.44 -23.18 -1.55
C LEU A 152 -2.88 -23.42 -2.01
N PRO A 153 -3.37 -22.74 -3.06
CA PRO A 153 -4.61 -23.06 -3.74
C PRO A 153 -4.63 -24.49 -4.30
N ILE A 154 -5.83 -25.05 -4.50
CA ILE A 154 -6.00 -26.42 -5.01
C ILE A 154 -5.33 -26.60 -6.38
N GLU A 155 -5.52 -25.64 -7.29
CA GLU A 155 -4.94 -25.65 -8.63
C GLU A 155 -3.42 -25.66 -8.58
N GLU A 156 -2.84 -24.83 -7.72
CA GLU A 156 -1.39 -24.72 -7.57
C GLU A 156 -0.80 -25.97 -6.89
N LYS A 157 -1.50 -26.54 -5.89
CA LYS A 157 -1.14 -27.84 -5.30
C LYS A 157 -1.10 -28.93 -6.37
N ALA A 158 -2.17 -29.04 -7.17
CA ALA A 158 -2.28 -30.04 -8.21
C ALA A 158 -1.21 -29.85 -9.30
N ARG A 159 -0.91 -28.60 -9.68
CA ARG A 159 0.16 -28.25 -10.64
C ARG A 159 1.52 -28.70 -10.14
N LEU A 160 1.85 -28.37 -8.88
CA LEU A 160 3.12 -28.75 -8.24
C LEU A 160 3.25 -30.27 -8.05
N ASP A 161 2.14 -30.93 -7.69
CA ASP A 161 2.09 -32.41 -7.64
C ASP A 161 2.32 -33.01 -9.01
N GLY A 162 1.77 -32.43 -10.07
CA GLY A 162 2.03 -32.81 -11.46
C GLY A 162 3.47 -32.54 -11.89
N GLU A 163 4.06 -31.43 -11.49
CA GLU A 163 5.47 -31.14 -11.72
C GLU A 163 6.37 -32.19 -11.06
N TYR A 164 6.05 -32.62 -9.84
CA TYR A 164 6.72 -33.72 -9.17
C TYR A 164 6.65 -35.01 -9.99
N VAL A 165 5.46 -35.39 -10.47
CA VAL A 165 5.28 -36.62 -11.27
C VAL A 165 6.15 -36.60 -12.53
N LYS A 166 6.21 -35.45 -13.23
CA LYS A 166 7.03 -35.28 -14.44
C LYS A 166 8.54 -35.34 -14.16
N LYS A 167 8.98 -34.77 -13.03
CA LYS A 167 10.41 -34.69 -12.67
C LYS A 167 10.88 -35.77 -11.71
N MET A 168 10.05 -36.78 -11.43
CA MET A 168 10.32 -37.84 -10.45
C MET A 168 11.62 -38.56 -10.78
N SER A 169 12.63 -38.36 -9.94
CA SER A 169 13.97 -38.94 -10.01
C SER A 169 14.59 -39.02 -8.64
N PHE A 170 15.66 -39.79 -8.48
CA PHE A 170 16.38 -39.91 -7.21
C PHE A 170 16.86 -38.54 -6.69
N LEU A 171 17.44 -37.72 -7.54
CA LEU A 171 17.92 -36.38 -7.15
C LEU A 171 16.77 -35.45 -6.76
N PHE A 172 15.62 -35.56 -7.45
CA PHE A 172 14.49 -34.73 -7.11
C PHE A 172 13.84 -35.16 -5.78
N ASP A 173 13.78 -36.47 -5.52
CA ASP A 173 13.34 -37.01 -4.23
C ASP A 173 14.29 -36.57 -3.10
N CYS A 174 15.59 -36.59 -3.29
CA CYS A 174 16.57 -36.05 -2.34
C CYS A 174 16.32 -34.54 -2.07
N ARG A 175 16.09 -33.76 -3.14
CA ARG A 175 15.76 -32.32 -3.00
C ARG A 175 14.49 -32.13 -2.16
N CYS A 176 13.47 -32.94 -2.38
CA CYS A 176 12.25 -32.91 -1.59
C CYS A 176 12.50 -33.30 -0.14
N PHE A 177 13.28 -34.33 0.12
CA PHE A 177 13.61 -34.81 1.46
C PHE A 177 14.35 -33.75 2.28
N PHE A 178 15.44 -33.20 1.76
CA PHE A 178 16.22 -32.16 2.45
C PHE A 178 15.43 -30.85 2.56
N GLY A 179 14.65 -30.49 1.57
CA GLY A 179 13.77 -29.32 1.64
C GLY A 179 12.75 -29.42 2.77
N THR A 180 12.18 -30.61 2.99
CA THR A 180 11.26 -30.86 4.12
C THR A 180 11.97 -30.74 5.47
N ALA A 181 13.17 -31.30 5.60
CA ALA A 181 13.95 -31.20 6.83
C ALA A 181 14.26 -29.73 7.20
N ILE A 182 14.62 -28.89 6.20
CA ILE A 182 14.88 -27.47 6.37
C ILE A 182 13.61 -26.71 6.74
N SER A 183 12.49 -26.99 6.08
CA SER A 183 11.19 -26.36 6.35
C SER A 183 10.68 -26.71 7.77
N ALA A 184 10.84 -27.96 8.19
CA ALA A 184 10.49 -28.41 9.53
C ALA A 184 11.32 -27.70 10.63
N LEU A 185 12.63 -27.50 10.40
CA LEU A 185 13.51 -26.78 11.33
C LEU A 185 13.17 -25.27 11.42
N ARG A 186 12.63 -24.67 10.34
CA ARG A 186 12.23 -23.27 10.32
C ARG A 186 10.84 -23.02 10.88
N GLY A 187 10.04 -24.06 11.13
CA GLY A 187 8.66 -23.94 11.59
C GLY A 187 7.73 -23.25 10.60
N GLU A 188 8.07 -23.27 9.28
CA GLU A 188 7.30 -22.60 8.25
C GLU A 188 6.16 -23.49 7.74
N GLY A 189 4.95 -22.93 7.65
CA GLY A 189 3.84 -23.53 6.90
C GLY A 189 2.96 -24.51 7.65
N VAL A 190 3.04 -24.64 8.99
CA VAL A 190 2.06 -25.37 9.79
C VAL A 190 0.96 -24.39 10.19
N VAL A 191 -0.20 -24.47 9.54
CA VAL A 191 -1.42 -23.77 9.97
C VAL A 191 -2.21 -24.74 10.82
N GLU A 192 -2.16 -24.60 12.14
CA GLU A 192 -3.03 -25.32 13.06
C GLU A 192 -4.45 -24.77 12.94
N GLY A 193 -5.39 -25.61 12.52
CA GLY A 193 -6.82 -25.26 12.57
C GLY A 193 -7.29 -24.27 11.52
N GLY A 194 -6.86 -24.42 10.29
CA GLY A 194 -7.53 -23.73 9.18
C GLY A 194 -8.99 -24.21 9.11
N THR A 195 -9.94 -23.34 9.47
CA THR A 195 -11.34 -23.55 9.14
C THR A 195 -11.43 -23.81 7.66
N GLY A 196 -11.94 -24.99 7.31
CA GLY A 196 -12.21 -25.30 5.91
C GLY A 196 -13.55 -24.78 5.47
N GLU A 197 -13.84 -23.55 5.76
CA GLU A 197 -14.38 -22.81 4.68
C GLU A 197 -13.35 -23.03 3.57
N LEU A 198 -13.78 -23.63 2.46
CA LEU A 198 -13.33 -23.13 1.18
C LEU A 198 -13.29 -21.61 1.41
N GLN A 199 -12.18 -21.11 1.89
CA GLN A 199 -11.85 -19.76 1.67
C GLN A 199 -11.86 -19.70 0.15
N LYS A 200 -13.02 -19.37 -0.44
CA LYS A 200 -13.05 -18.48 -1.58
C LYS A 200 -11.90 -17.56 -1.28
N HIS A 201 -10.74 -17.83 -1.91
CA HIS A 201 -9.51 -17.14 -1.64
C HIS A 201 -9.76 -15.95 -0.69
N ALA A 202 -9.70 -16.11 0.61
CA ALA A 202 -9.23 -15.04 1.40
C ALA A 202 -7.77 -14.97 0.96
N GLU A 203 -7.51 -14.31 -0.16
CA GLU A 203 -6.24 -13.69 -0.43
C GLU A 203 -5.90 -13.06 0.89
N LYS A 204 -4.83 -13.52 1.54
CA LYS A 204 -4.39 -12.97 2.83
C LYS A 204 -4.58 -11.48 2.69
N GLN A 205 -5.58 -10.95 3.39
CA GLN A 205 -6.05 -9.58 3.14
C GLN A 205 -4.83 -8.72 3.27
N LYS A 206 -4.38 -8.16 2.14
CA LYS A 206 -3.13 -7.40 2.10
C LYS A 206 -3.22 -6.31 3.13
N LYS A 207 -2.15 -6.07 3.84
CA LYS A 207 -2.10 -4.99 4.82
C LYS A 207 -1.24 -3.85 4.28
N TYR A 208 -1.84 -2.69 4.14
CA TYR A 208 -1.19 -1.47 3.68
C TYR A 208 -0.95 -0.53 4.86
N LEU A 209 0.28 -0.09 5.04
CA LEU A 209 0.60 0.93 6.03
C LEU A 209 0.89 2.26 5.32
N ILE A 210 0.05 3.25 5.55
CA ILE A 210 0.23 4.62 5.04
C ILE A 210 0.86 5.47 6.14
N VAL A 211 1.99 6.09 5.85
CA VAL A 211 2.73 6.95 6.79
C VAL A 211 2.83 8.36 6.23
N THR A 212 2.31 9.32 6.97
CA THR A 212 2.35 10.74 6.58
C THR A 212 2.60 11.64 7.79
N ASN A 213 2.70 12.93 7.57
CA ASN A 213 2.86 13.93 8.64
C ASN A 213 1.61 14.79 8.88
N HIS A 214 0.47 14.48 8.21
CA HIS A 214 -0.74 15.30 8.34
C HIS A 214 -1.99 14.55 7.88
N SER A 215 -2.93 14.26 8.79
CA SER A 215 -4.18 13.54 8.48
C SER A 215 -5.11 14.32 7.56
N TYR A 216 -5.31 15.62 7.81
CA TYR A 216 -6.16 16.48 6.99
C TYR A 216 -5.77 16.47 5.51
N MET A 217 -4.45 16.60 5.21
CA MET A 217 -3.95 16.57 3.83
C MET A 217 -4.12 15.19 3.18
N LEU A 218 -3.94 14.14 3.98
CA LEU A 218 -4.16 12.77 3.51
C LEU A 218 -5.62 12.55 3.13
N TRP A 219 -6.56 12.96 3.99
CA TRP A 219 -7.99 12.88 3.71
C TRP A 219 -8.36 13.65 2.46
N ARG A 220 -8.01 14.92 2.43
CA ARG A 220 -8.41 15.81 1.33
C ARG A 220 -7.95 15.34 -0.05
N PHE A 221 -6.75 14.75 -0.13
CA PHE A 221 -6.13 14.45 -1.42
C PHE A 221 -5.97 12.97 -1.74
N ARG A 222 -6.18 12.06 -0.80
CA ARG A 222 -5.90 10.62 -0.99
C ARG A 222 -7.03 9.70 -0.50
N LYS A 223 -8.19 10.21 -0.07
CA LYS A 223 -9.31 9.39 0.41
C LYS A 223 -9.78 8.38 -0.64
N GLU A 224 -9.82 8.75 -1.93
CA GLU A 224 -10.22 7.86 -3.01
C GLU A 224 -9.19 6.72 -3.21
N LEU A 225 -7.90 7.02 -3.13
CA LEU A 225 -6.85 6.00 -3.17
C LEU A 225 -6.96 5.04 -1.97
N ILE A 226 -7.23 5.58 -0.77
CA ILE A 226 -7.43 4.79 0.44
C ILE A 226 -8.63 3.87 0.30
N ALA A 227 -9.75 4.38 -0.23
CA ALA A 227 -10.95 3.58 -0.48
C ALA A 227 -10.68 2.41 -1.44
N GLU A 228 -9.92 2.64 -2.51
CA GLU A 228 -9.53 1.58 -3.44
C GLU A 228 -8.57 0.55 -2.81
N LEU A 229 -7.62 0.99 -1.99
CA LEU A 229 -6.74 0.07 -1.26
C LEU A 229 -7.52 -0.81 -0.28
N GLN A 230 -8.55 -0.27 0.38
CA GLN A 230 -9.41 -1.03 1.29
C GLN A 230 -10.24 -2.10 0.61
N ARG A 231 -10.56 -1.95 -0.67
CA ARG A 231 -11.19 -3.04 -1.45
C ARG A 231 -10.29 -4.26 -1.61
N THR A 232 -8.99 -4.08 -1.45
CA THR A 232 -7.97 -5.12 -1.66
C THR A 232 -7.25 -5.55 -0.39
N GLY A 233 -7.48 -4.85 0.75
CA GLY A 233 -6.81 -5.18 2.00
C GLY A 233 -7.12 -4.24 3.16
N GLU A 234 -6.55 -4.53 4.34
CA GLU A 234 -6.60 -3.68 5.52
C GLU A 234 -5.70 -2.46 5.33
N VAL A 235 -6.21 -1.25 5.59
CA VAL A 235 -5.43 -0.02 5.57
C VAL A 235 -5.19 0.48 7.00
N VAL A 236 -3.91 0.61 7.35
CA VAL A 236 -3.43 1.21 8.60
C VAL A 236 -2.82 2.56 8.29
N ILE A 237 -3.23 3.60 9.00
CA ILE A 237 -2.73 4.97 8.82
C ILE A 237 -1.94 5.39 10.05
N SER A 238 -0.68 5.78 9.87
CA SER A 238 0.18 6.31 10.94
C SER A 238 0.56 7.76 10.63
N THR A 239 0.06 8.69 11.46
CA THR A 239 0.23 10.14 11.26
C THR A 239 -0.02 10.89 12.58
N PRO A 240 0.47 12.13 12.74
CA PRO A 240 -0.13 13.07 13.67
C PRO A 240 -1.55 13.41 13.21
N PHE A 241 -2.54 13.24 14.07
CA PHE A 241 -3.92 13.53 13.72
C PHE A 241 -4.23 15.01 13.92
N VAL A 242 -4.77 15.62 12.88
CA VAL A 242 -5.23 17.01 12.82
C VAL A 242 -6.54 17.03 12.04
N GLY A 243 -7.58 16.41 12.61
CA GLY A 243 -8.90 16.24 12.00
C GLY A 243 -9.03 15.02 11.05
N HIS A 244 -10.28 14.67 10.77
CA HIS A 244 -10.72 13.55 9.93
C HIS A 244 -10.44 12.14 10.49
N GLU A 245 -10.19 12.00 11.80
CA GLU A 245 -10.02 10.69 12.44
C GLU A 245 -11.27 9.83 12.30
N ASP A 246 -12.43 10.42 12.56
CA ASP A 246 -13.71 9.70 12.50
C ASP A 246 -14.09 9.33 11.06
N ASP A 247 -13.75 10.18 10.10
CA ASP A 247 -13.92 9.89 8.68
C ASP A 247 -13.09 8.67 8.24
N PHE A 248 -11.82 8.61 8.67
CA PHE A 248 -10.97 7.45 8.40
C PHE A 248 -11.47 6.17 9.10
N ARG A 249 -11.95 6.29 10.35
CA ARG A 249 -12.56 5.14 11.06
C ARG A 249 -13.84 4.67 10.38
N ALA A 250 -14.69 5.61 9.94
CA ALA A 250 -15.90 5.30 9.19
C ALA A 250 -15.61 4.59 7.86
N MET A 251 -14.46 4.92 7.22
CA MET A 251 -13.96 4.17 6.08
C MET A 251 -13.43 2.77 6.44
N GLY A 252 -13.31 2.40 7.72
CA GLY A 252 -12.74 1.13 8.18
C GLY A 252 -11.22 1.14 8.29
N CYS A 253 -10.54 2.30 8.27
CA CYS A 253 -9.10 2.39 8.49
C CYS A 253 -8.74 2.20 9.95
N ARG A 254 -7.64 1.52 10.21
CA ARG A 254 -7.05 1.47 11.55
C ARG A 254 -6.03 2.61 11.71
N LEU A 255 -6.15 3.36 12.81
CA LEU A 255 -5.39 4.58 13.05
C LEU A 255 -4.33 4.36 14.13
N ILE A 256 -3.12 4.87 13.90
CA ILE A 256 -2.00 4.83 14.84
C ILE A 256 -1.37 6.22 14.88
N GLU A 257 -1.44 6.87 16.02
CA GLU A 257 -0.88 8.20 16.19
C GLU A 257 0.66 8.18 16.16
N THR A 258 1.22 9.09 15.38
CA THR A 258 2.67 9.31 15.32
C THR A 258 3.01 10.66 15.92
N GLN A 259 3.76 10.68 17.01
CA GLN A 259 4.32 11.94 17.53
C GLN A 259 5.46 12.38 16.61
N LEU A 260 5.21 13.39 15.79
CA LEU A 260 6.15 13.92 14.81
C LEU A 260 6.23 15.44 14.90
N ASP A 261 7.42 15.95 15.20
CA ASP A 261 7.72 17.38 15.02
C ASP A 261 8.05 17.63 13.53
N ARG A 262 7.17 18.38 12.85
CA ARG A 262 7.25 18.60 11.39
C ARG A 262 8.45 19.46 10.98
N ARG A 263 8.90 20.38 11.82
CA ARG A 263 9.90 21.42 11.48
C ARG A 263 11.25 21.23 12.14
N SER A 264 11.32 20.51 13.25
CA SER A 264 12.55 20.30 14.00
C SER A 264 13.56 19.46 13.20
N ILE A 265 14.80 19.93 13.14
CA ILE A 265 15.97 19.18 12.67
C ILE A 265 16.77 18.78 13.92
N ASN A 266 16.29 17.79 14.66
CA ASN A 266 16.95 17.33 15.87
C ASN A 266 17.27 15.82 15.74
N PRO A 267 18.56 15.44 15.70
CA PRO A 267 18.94 14.05 15.54
C PRO A 267 18.37 13.09 16.59
N LYS A 268 18.14 13.56 17.82
CA LYS A 268 17.57 12.73 18.90
C LYS A 268 16.09 12.40 18.62
N THR A 269 15.31 13.41 18.21
CA THR A 269 13.89 13.22 17.84
C THR A 269 13.75 12.38 16.58
N ASP A 270 14.62 12.58 15.62
CA ASP A 270 14.62 11.84 14.36
C ASP A 270 15.02 10.35 14.57
N LEU A 271 15.96 10.07 15.47
CA LEU A 271 16.26 8.69 15.87
C LEU A 271 15.09 8.01 16.61
N LYS A 272 14.37 8.77 17.45
CA LYS A 272 13.17 8.30 18.14
C LYS A 272 12.06 7.94 17.13
N LEU A 273 11.86 8.80 16.14
CA LEU A 273 10.92 8.58 15.03
C LEU A 273 11.29 7.33 14.20
N TYR A 274 12.55 7.16 13.84
CA TYR A 274 13.03 5.95 13.16
C TYR A 274 12.76 4.67 13.97
N ARG A 275 13.05 4.71 15.28
CA ARG A 275 12.78 3.56 16.18
C ARG A 275 11.28 3.25 16.25
N PHE A 276 10.44 4.27 16.34
CA PHE A 276 8.99 4.14 16.31
C PHE A 276 8.53 3.45 15.02
N TYR A 277 8.92 3.94 13.83
CA TYR A 277 8.54 3.31 12.58
C TYR A 277 9.06 1.88 12.44
N ARG A 278 10.24 1.60 12.94
CA ARG A 278 10.78 0.24 12.94
C ARG A 278 9.97 -0.72 13.81
N THR A 279 9.54 -0.27 14.99
CA THR A 279 8.66 -1.05 15.88
C THR A 279 7.29 -1.23 15.22
N LEU A 280 6.69 -0.16 14.72
CA LEU A 280 5.40 -0.16 14.03
C LEU A 280 5.38 -1.19 12.89
N ILE A 281 6.35 -1.14 11.97
CA ILE A 281 6.44 -2.06 10.83
C ILE A 281 6.62 -3.53 11.28
N ARG A 282 7.35 -3.78 12.36
CA ARG A 282 7.52 -5.13 12.91
C ARG A 282 6.25 -5.67 13.56
N THR A 283 5.51 -4.82 14.26
CA THR A 283 4.25 -5.18 14.93
C THR A 283 3.15 -5.38 13.90
N GLU A 284 2.99 -4.44 12.97
CA GLU A 284 1.93 -4.47 11.97
C GLU A 284 2.16 -5.48 10.84
N ARG A 285 3.42 -5.76 10.51
CA ARG A 285 3.83 -6.65 9.40
C ARG A 285 3.09 -6.34 8.09
N PRO A 286 3.11 -5.07 7.63
CA PRO A 286 2.41 -4.71 6.41
C PRO A 286 3.04 -5.38 5.18
N ASP A 287 2.22 -5.69 4.18
CA ASP A 287 2.67 -6.22 2.89
C ASP A 287 3.24 -5.10 1.99
N LEU A 288 2.80 -3.86 2.22
CA LEU A 288 3.31 -2.66 1.54
C LEU A 288 3.22 -1.44 2.45
N VAL A 289 4.26 -0.60 2.43
CA VAL A 289 4.27 0.71 3.10
C VAL A 289 4.27 1.81 2.05
N VAL A 290 3.38 2.80 2.22
CA VAL A 290 3.29 3.99 1.36
C VAL A 290 3.57 5.22 2.20
N THR A 291 4.55 6.04 1.81
CA THR A 291 4.96 7.19 2.60
C THR A 291 4.71 8.51 1.87
N TYR A 292 4.36 9.53 2.64
CA TYR A 292 4.18 10.91 2.18
C TYR A 292 4.98 11.86 3.09
N SER A 293 5.48 12.95 2.52
CA SER A 293 6.25 13.98 3.23
C SER A 293 7.69 13.56 3.60
N ILE A 294 8.59 14.55 3.74
CA ILE A 294 10.04 14.34 3.79
C ILE A 294 10.49 13.40 4.92
N LYS A 295 10.07 13.64 6.17
CA LYS A 295 10.50 12.81 7.31
C LYS A 295 9.97 11.37 7.22
N PRO A 296 8.68 11.10 6.99
CA PRO A 296 8.20 9.76 6.69
C PRO A 296 8.92 9.10 5.52
N ASN A 297 9.11 9.83 4.41
CA ASN A 297 9.82 9.33 3.23
C ASN A 297 11.24 8.84 3.54
N ILE A 298 11.93 9.48 4.47
CA ILE A 298 13.29 9.11 4.87
C ILE A 298 13.26 8.02 5.95
N TYR A 299 12.63 8.28 7.10
CA TYR A 299 12.78 7.44 8.28
C TYR A 299 11.93 6.16 8.24
N ALA A 300 10.71 6.21 7.68
CA ALA A 300 9.94 4.98 7.47
C ALA A 300 10.55 4.12 6.37
N SER A 301 11.12 4.72 5.30
CA SER A 301 11.86 3.97 4.29
C SER A 301 13.10 3.25 4.85
N TYR A 302 13.85 3.89 5.75
CA TYR A 302 14.94 3.22 6.46
C TYR A 302 14.45 2.03 7.29
N ALA A 303 13.32 2.19 7.98
CA ALA A 303 12.72 1.14 8.77
C ALA A 303 12.24 -0.03 7.89
N CYS A 304 11.55 0.25 6.78
CA CYS A 304 11.12 -0.75 5.79
C CYS A 304 12.31 -1.55 5.25
N LYS A 305 13.36 -0.85 4.82
CA LYS A 305 14.60 -1.46 4.32
C LYS A 305 15.24 -2.40 5.36
N LYS A 306 15.24 -2.03 6.66
CA LYS A 306 15.78 -2.86 7.74
C LYS A 306 14.89 -4.05 8.09
N CYS A 307 13.58 -3.91 7.91
CA CYS A 307 12.59 -4.97 8.18
C CYS A 307 12.32 -5.87 6.95
N GLY A 308 12.85 -5.53 5.77
CA GLY A 308 12.62 -6.31 4.54
C GLY A 308 11.21 -6.12 3.95
N VAL A 309 10.49 -5.06 4.34
CA VAL A 309 9.13 -4.79 3.86
C VAL A 309 9.17 -3.93 2.59
N PRO A 310 8.40 -4.27 1.52
CA PRO A 310 8.25 -3.44 0.33
C PRO A 310 7.68 -2.06 0.66
N TYR A 311 8.17 -1.02 -0.01
CA TYR A 311 7.67 0.33 0.20
C TYR A 311 7.71 1.17 -1.06
N CYS A 312 6.78 2.11 -1.13
CA CYS A 312 6.67 3.15 -2.16
C CYS A 312 6.67 4.53 -1.48
N VAL A 313 7.22 5.51 -2.18
CA VAL A 313 7.44 6.84 -1.62
C VAL A 313 6.79 7.90 -2.51
N ASN A 314 6.07 8.87 -1.90
CA ASN A 314 5.49 9.99 -2.60
C ASN A 314 6.24 11.27 -2.27
N VAL A 315 6.88 11.86 -3.26
CA VAL A 315 7.54 13.16 -3.19
C VAL A 315 6.60 14.21 -3.74
N GLN A 316 5.78 14.79 -2.84
CA GLN A 316 4.77 15.79 -3.20
C GLN A 316 5.38 17.14 -3.56
N GLY A 317 6.60 17.41 -3.10
CA GLY A 317 7.38 18.61 -3.39
C GLY A 317 8.74 18.51 -2.73
N LEU A 318 9.68 19.32 -3.20
CA LEU A 318 11.06 19.32 -2.68
C LEU A 318 11.15 19.98 -1.30
N GLY A 319 10.20 20.87 -0.97
CA GLY A 319 10.17 21.61 0.29
C GLY A 319 11.34 22.61 0.45
N THR A 320 11.31 23.36 1.54
CA THR A 320 12.33 24.39 1.85
C THR A 320 13.73 23.81 2.10
N ALA A 321 13.83 22.51 2.37
CA ALA A 321 15.11 21.85 2.61
C ALA A 321 16.04 21.87 1.37
N PHE A 322 15.48 21.85 0.17
CA PHE A 322 16.26 21.91 -1.08
C PHE A 322 16.69 23.34 -1.47
N GLN A 323 16.17 24.36 -0.82
CA GLN A 323 16.52 25.76 -1.08
C GLN A 323 17.85 26.20 -0.42
N LYS A 324 18.26 25.52 0.67
CA LYS A 324 19.48 25.82 1.39
C LYS A 324 20.58 24.82 0.97
N PRO A 325 21.68 25.23 0.32
CA PRO A 325 22.66 24.33 -0.31
C PRO A 325 23.19 23.21 0.60
N LEU A 326 23.58 23.54 1.84
CA LEU A 326 24.12 22.56 2.80
C LEU A 326 23.05 21.54 3.24
N ILE A 327 21.83 22.03 3.51
CA ILE A 327 20.70 21.15 3.90
C ILE A 327 20.30 20.27 2.73
N ALA A 328 20.26 20.83 1.53
CA ALA A 328 19.96 20.09 0.29
C ALA A 328 20.92 18.94 0.05
N GLN A 329 22.23 19.14 0.30
CA GLN A 329 23.21 18.08 0.18
C GLN A 329 22.97 16.96 1.21
N LEU A 330 22.72 17.31 2.47
CA LEU A 330 22.42 16.36 3.53
C LEU A 330 21.16 15.54 3.20
N VAL A 331 20.09 16.22 2.84
CA VAL A 331 18.81 15.60 2.48
C VAL A 331 18.96 14.72 1.24
N THR A 332 19.75 15.12 0.25
CA THR A 332 20.10 14.31 -0.93
C THR A 332 20.74 12.98 -0.52
N VAL A 333 21.74 13.00 0.37
CA VAL A 333 22.38 11.78 0.85
C VAL A 333 21.40 10.89 1.63
N MET A 334 20.56 11.50 2.47
CA MET A 334 19.53 10.77 3.23
C MET A 334 18.54 10.08 2.29
N TYR A 335 18.01 10.80 1.30
CA TYR A 335 17.10 10.23 0.30
C TYR A 335 17.77 9.13 -0.52
N ARG A 336 18.99 9.34 -1.00
CA ARG A 336 19.73 8.32 -1.76
C ARG A 336 19.85 7.00 -0.98
N LYS A 337 20.13 7.08 0.32
CA LYS A 337 20.20 5.89 1.19
C LYS A 337 18.81 5.31 1.48
N ALA A 338 17.81 6.15 1.72
CA ALA A 338 16.44 5.74 2.02
C ALA A 338 15.78 5.02 0.83
N LEU A 339 15.90 5.59 -0.37
CA LEU A 339 15.22 5.12 -1.57
C LEU A 339 15.92 3.97 -2.30
N LYS A 340 17.08 3.52 -1.82
CA LYS A 340 17.87 2.46 -2.50
C LYS A 340 17.09 1.18 -2.79
N LYS A 341 16.07 0.83 -1.98
CA LYS A 341 15.22 -0.34 -2.12
C LYS A 341 13.74 0.01 -2.30
N ALA A 342 13.41 1.28 -2.57
CA ALA A 342 12.05 1.66 -2.90
C ALA A 342 11.59 0.94 -4.17
N ARG A 343 10.35 0.45 -4.16
CA ARG A 343 9.73 -0.20 -5.32
C ARG A 343 9.49 0.80 -6.43
N THR A 344 8.86 1.92 -6.08
CA THR A 344 8.66 3.08 -6.93
C THR A 344 8.69 4.36 -6.10
N VAL A 345 9.03 5.47 -6.75
CA VAL A 345 8.99 6.82 -6.18
C VAL A 345 8.09 7.68 -7.07
N PHE A 346 7.00 8.14 -6.48
CA PHE A 346 6.04 8.99 -7.14
C PHE A 346 6.42 10.45 -7.01
N PHE A 347 6.26 11.19 -8.08
CA PHE A 347 6.39 12.64 -8.14
C PHE A 347 5.10 13.25 -8.67
N GLU A 348 4.78 14.46 -8.26
CA GLU A 348 3.59 15.18 -8.71
C GLU A 348 3.83 16.06 -9.94
N ASN A 349 5.09 16.28 -10.33
CA ASN A 349 5.50 16.96 -11.55
C ASN A 349 6.87 16.48 -12.04
N GLU A 350 7.15 16.71 -13.34
CA GLU A 350 8.40 16.33 -14.00
C GLU A 350 9.63 17.06 -13.42
N GLY A 351 9.49 18.34 -13.04
CA GLY A 351 10.59 19.14 -12.51
C GLY A 351 11.18 18.52 -11.23
N ASN A 352 10.33 18.09 -10.31
CA ASN A 352 10.77 17.44 -9.07
C ASN A 352 11.40 16.06 -9.34
N ALA A 353 10.89 15.31 -10.30
CA ALA A 353 11.47 14.05 -10.72
C ALA A 353 12.86 14.26 -11.32
N GLN A 354 13.01 15.25 -12.23
CA GLN A 354 14.27 15.58 -12.86
C GLN A 354 15.34 16.03 -11.86
N GLU A 355 14.97 16.78 -10.81
CA GLU A 355 15.89 17.18 -9.75
C GLU A 355 16.45 15.96 -9.00
N PHE A 356 15.62 14.95 -8.71
CA PHE A 356 16.07 13.70 -8.08
C PHE A 356 16.99 12.88 -9.00
N LEU A 357 16.71 12.88 -10.29
CA LEU A 357 17.55 12.22 -11.30
C LEU A 357 18.90 12.93 -11.44
N ASN A 358 18.91 14.26 -11.58
CA ASN A 358 20.12 15.09 -11.70
C ASN A 358 21.03 14.92 -10.48
N ARG A 359 20.44 14.82 -9.28
CA ARG A 359 21.17 14.54 -8.04
C ARG A 359 21.54 13.06 -7.86
N ARG A 360 21.20 12.20 -8.81
CA ARG A 360 21.43 10.74 -8.75
C ARG A 360 20.90 10.12 -7.44
N ILE A 361 19.71 10.55 -7.00
CA ILE A 361 19.06 10.00 -5.80
C ILE A 361 18.45 8.64 -6.12
N ILE A 362 17.80 8.51 -7.28
CA ILE A 362 17.15 7.30 -7.77
C ILE A 362 17.42 7.10 -9.26
N PRO A 363 17.35 5.86 -9.78
CA PRO A 363 17.40 5.60 -11.22
C PRO A 363 16.04 5.89 -11.88
N GLN A 364 16.05 6.22 -13.17
CA GLN A 364 14.84 6.50 -13.97
C GLN A 364 13.81 5.36 -13.91
N THR A 365 14.25 4.11 -13.84
CA THR A 365 13.37 2.91 -13.80
C THR A 365 12.46 2.83 -12.58
N ARG A 366 12.67 3.67 -11.56
CA ARG A 366 11.86 3.73 -10.33
C ARG A 366 11.05 5.02 -10.22
N VAL A 367 11.12 5.89 -11.20
CA VAL A 367 10.37 7.14 -11.25
C VAL A 367 8.99 6.88 -11.83
N THR A 368 7.96 7.38 -11.16
CA THR A 368 6.61 7.46 -11.68
C THR A 368 6.10 8.88 -11.45
N VAL A 369 5.86 9.61 -12.52
CA VAL A 369 5.28 10.95 -12.43
C VAL A 369 3.76 10.84 -12.55
N LEU A 370 3.08 11.39 -11.55
CA LEU A 370 1.62 11.47 -11.49
C LEU A 370 1.16 12.89 -11.82
N LYS A 371 -0.07 13.03 -12.24
CA LYS A 371 -0.73 14.32 -12.41
C LYS A 371 -1.24 14.86 -11.06
N GLY A 372 -0.31 15.12 -10.13
CA GLY A 372 -0.62 15.50 -8.76
C GLY A 372 -1.44 14.46 -8.00
N ALA A 373 -2.39 14.94 -7.20
CA ALA A 373 -3.39 14.11 -6.55
C ALA A 373 -4.61 13.82 -7.45
N GLY A 374 -4.72 14.48 -8.59
CA GLY A 374 -5.93 14.56 -9.40
C GLY A 374 -7.02 15.40 -8.75
N ILE A 375 -8.04 15.76 -9.50
CA ILE A 375 -9.18 16.54 -9.02
C ILE A 375 -10.47 15.73 -9.08
N ASN A 376 -11.26 15.76 -8.02
CA ASN A 376 -12.59 15.17 -7.98
C ASN A 376 -13.61 16.13 -8.59
N LEU A 377 -14.02 15.84 -9.81
CA LEU A 377 -14.92 16.70 -10.59
C LEU A 377 -16.36 16.72 -10.05
N GLU A 378 -16.76 15.74 -9.25
CA GLU A 378 -18.04 15.68 -8.55
C GLU A 378 -18.06 16.63 -7.34
N GLU A 379 -16.91 16.76 -6.64
CA GLU A 379 -16.76 17.71 -5.53
C GLU A 379 -16.60 19.15 -6.00
N TYR A 380 -15.99 19.35 -7.18
CA TYR A 380 -15.77 20.65 -7.83
C TYR A 380 -16.49 20.69 -9.19
N PRO A 381 -17.82 20.77 -9.19
CA PRO A 381 -18.60 20.87 -10.42
C PRO A 381 -18.38 22.24 -11.09
N LEU A 382 -18.56 22.29 -12.41
CA LEU A 382 -18.57 23.54 -13.16
C LEU A 382 -19.62 24.49 -12.55
N ARG A 383 -19.21 25.71 -12.25
CA ARG A 383 -20.09 26.75 -11.69
C ARG A 383 -20.33 27.85 -12.71
N PRO A 384 -21.54 28.41 -12.76
CA PRO A 384 -21.82 29.58 -13.60
C PRO A 384 -20.78 30.67 -13.35
N TYR A 385 -20.40 31.38 -14.39
CA TYR A 385 -19.49 32.53 -14.27
C TYR A 385 -20.21 33.64 -13.50
N PRO A 386 -19.61 34.25 -12.45
CA PRO A 386 -20.29 35.23 -11.63
C PRO A 386 -20.52 36.54 -12.37
N SER A 387 -21.51 37.33 -11.91
CA SER A 387 -21.76 38.68 -12.42
C SER A 387 -20.62 39.63 -12.04
N GLU A 388 -20.25 40.50 -12.95
CA GLU A 388 -19.22 41.54 -12.75
C GLU A 388 -19.80 42.88 -12.30
N ALA A 389 -21.10 42.95 -11.96
CA ALA A 389 -21.75 44.19 -11.52
C ALA A 389 -21.04 44.83 -10.31
N ASP A 390 -20.43 44.00 -9.44
CA ASP A 390 -19.65 44.45 -8.29
C ASP A 390 -18.11 44.43 -8.55
N GLY A 391 -17.70 44.44 -9.81
CA GLY A 391 -16.30 44.37 -10.22
C GLY A 391 -15.74 42.95 -10.32
N VAL A 392 -14.54 42.85 -10.90
CA VAL A 392 -13.84 41.57 -11.09
C VAL A 392 -13.16 41.15 -9.79
N ARG A 393 -13.47 39.91 -9.34
CA ARG A 393 -12.93 39.34 -8.11
C ARG A 393 -11.78 38.38 -8.38
N PHE A 394 -10.63 38.69 -7.81
CA PHE A 394 -9.45 37.82 -7.77
C PHE A 394 -9.41 37.10 -6.43
N LEU A 395 -9.31 35.79 -6.42
CA LEU A 395 -9.24 34.96 -5.22
C LEU A 395 -7.82 34.44 -5.03
N TYR A 396 -7.26 34.67 -3.86
CA TYR A 396 -6.12 33.91 -3.34
C TYR A 396 -6.62 32.92 -2.31
N LEU A 397 -6.19 31.64 -2.43
CA LEU A 397 -6.51 30.61 -1.46
C LEU A 397 -5.24 29.84 -1.10
N GLY A 398 -4.88 29.83 0.19
CA GLY A 398 -3.69 29.14 0.66
C GLY A 398 -3.12 29.71 1.96
N ARG A 399 -1.98 29.16 2.35
CA ARG A 399 -1.22 29.66 3.50
C ARG A 399 -0.66 31.06 3.20
N ILE A 400 -0.84 31.98 4.11
CA ILE A 400 -0.30 33.33 3.97
C ILE A 400 1.15 33.30 4.45
N MET A 401 2.07 33.20 3.50
CA MET A 401 3.51 33.10 3.72
C MET A 401 4.29 33.56 2.49
N LYS A 402 5.55 33.91 2.70
CA LYS A 402 6.41 34.49 1.67
C LYS A 402 6.55 33.62 0.43
N GLU A 403 6.73 32.31 0.61
CA GLU A 403 6.90 31.37 -0.50
C GLU A 403 5.64 31.19 -1.38
N LYS A 404 4.51 31.73 -0.93
CA LYS A 404 3.26 31.79 -1.70
C LYS A 404 3.11 33.08 -2.50
N GLY A 405 4.15 33.95 -2.53
CA GLY A 405 4.19 35.18 -3.31
C GLY A 405 3.27 36.28 -2.76
N MET A 406 3.14 36.33 -1.43
CA MET A 406 2.26 37.34 -0.82
C MET A 406 2.75 38.76 -1.03
N ASP A 407 4.07 38.99 -1.04
CA ASP A 407 4.65 40.33 -1.28
C ASP A 407 4.24 40.83 -2.68
N GLU A 408 4.38 40.00 -3.69
CA GLU A 408 4.01 40.31 -5.07
C GLU A 408 2.50 40.51 -5.26
N LEU A 409 1.70 39.69 -4.56
CA LEU A 409 0.25 39.80 -4.62
C LEU A 409 -0.23 41.12 -4.01
N PHE A 410 0.33 41.51 -2.87
CA PHE A 410 -0.05 42.77 -2.18
C PHE A 410 0.35 43.99 -3.01
N GLU A 411 1.55 44.01 -3.59
CA GLU A 411 2.01 45.09 -4.45
C GLU A 411 1.13 45.22 -5.71
N ALA A 412 0.81 44.09 -6.36
CA ALA A 412 -0.08 44.06 -7.51
C ALA A 412 -1.50 44.52 -7.14
N ALA A 413 -2.05 44.06 -6.00
CA ALA A 413 -3.37 44.46 -5.53
C ALA A 413 -3.45 45.98 -5.25
N GLN A 414 -2.45 46.54 -4.57
CA GLN A 414 -2.38 48.00 -4.31
C GLN A 414 -2.32 48.76 -5.63
N THR A 415 -1.49 48.35 -6.58
CA THR A 415 -1.34 49.00 -7.88
C THR A 415 -2.66 48.99 -8.67
N LEU A 416 -3.33 47.84 -8.72
CA LEU A 416 -4.58 47.70 -9.48
C LEU A 416 -5.75 48.41 -8.76
N LYS A 417 -5.81 48.37 -7.43
CA LYS A 417 -6.83 49.08 -6.68
C LYS A 417 -6.72 50.58 -6.83
N LYS A 418 -5.49 51.10 -6.86
CA LYS A 418 -5.24 52.54 -7.13
C LYS A 418 -5.69 52.94 -8.54
N LYS A 419 -5.56 52.04 -9.55
CA LYS A 419 -5.86 52.34 -10.95
C LYS A 419 -7.34 52.13 -11.30
N TYR A 420 -7.97 51.08 -10.78
CA TYR A 420 -9.30 50.61 -11.16
C TYR A 420 -10.36 50.78 -10.08
N GLY A 421 -9.99 51.21 -8.85
CA GLY A 421 -10.92 51.41 -7.75
C GLY A 421 -11.73 50.14 -7.42
N ASP A 422 -13.05 50.31 -7.30
CA ASP A 422 -13.97 49.21 -6.96
C ASP A 422 -14.30 48.27 -8.09
N ALA A 423 -13.83 48.55 -9.32
CA ALA A 423 -13.91 47.59 -10.42
C ALA A 423 -13.06 46.34 -10.22
N VAL A 424 -12.16 46.32 -9.22
CA VAL A 424 -11.36 45.15 -8.86
C VAL A 424 -11.46 44.85 -7.36
N ARG A 425 -11.52 43.56 -7.01
CA ARG A 425 -11.55 43.07 -5.63
C ARG A 425 -10.58 41.91 -5.45
N PHE A 426 -9.90 41.85 -4.30
CA PHE A 426 -8.99 40.79 -3.95
C PHE A 426 -9.46 40.10 -2.68
N ASP A 427 -9.89 38.86 -2.80
CA ASP A 427 -10.32 38.02 -1.68
C ASP A 427 -9.19 37.10 -1.25
N LEU A 428 -8.85 37.07 0.05
CA LEU A 428 -7.82 36.23 0.63
C LEU A 428 -8.45 35.21 1.57
N VAL A 429 -8.23 33.93 1.29
CA VAL A 429 -8.73 32.81 2.11
C VAL A 429 -7.55 31.98 2.58
N GLY A 430 -7.39 31.81 3.91
CA GLY A 430 -6.31 31.02 4.46
C GLY A 430 -5.94 31.39 5.88
N PHE A 431 -4.76 30.94 6.30
CA PHE A 431 -4.22 31.23 7.64
C PHE A 431 -2.77 31.68 7.55
N PHE A 432 -2.36 32.45 8.55
CA PHE A 432 -1.00 32.97 8.63
C PHE A 432 -0.01 31.87 9.04
N GLU A 433 1.03 31.70 8.26
CA GLU A 433 2.18 30.86 8.61
C GLU A 433 3.44 31.71 8.88
N ASP A 434 3.52 32.89 8.27
CA ASP A 434 4.53 33.92 8.50
C ASP A 434 3.89 35.18 9.08
N ALA A 435 4.73 36.19 9.43
CA ALA A 435 4.32 37.43 10.09
C ALA A 435 3.66 38.43 9.11
N TYR A 436 2.55 38.06 8.49
CA TYR A 436 1.80 38.92 7.56
C TYR A 436 0.53 39.52 8.16
N LYS A 437 0.20 39.22 9.42
CA LYS A 437 -1.06 39.63 10.04
C LYS A 437 -1.29 41.12 9.95
N ASP A 438 -0.34 41.91 10.44
CA ASP A 438 -0.45 43.38 10.49
C ASP A 438 -0.54 43.97 9.05
N THR A 439 0.15 43.37 8.08
CA THR A 439 0.09 43.81 6.68
C THR A 439 -1.29 43.56 6.09
N VAL A 440 -1.88 42.39 6.35
CA VAL A 440 -3.21 42.03 5.85
C VAL A 440 -4.29 42.89 6.51
N GLU A 441 -4.19 43.15 7.82
CA GLU A 441 -5.11 44.02 8.56
C GLU A 441 -5.09 45.43 7.96
N ARG A 442 -3.92 46.03 7.81
CA ARG A 442 -3.75 47.36 7.19
C ARG A 442 -4.30 47.44 5.77
N LEU A 443 -4.04 46.42 4.93
CA LEU A 443 -4.54 46.39 3.55
C LEU A 443 -6.05 46.15 3.49
N SER A 444 -6.61 45.47 4.46
CA SER A 444 -8.06 45.26 4.58
C SER A 444 -8.76 46.56 5.02
N GLU A 445 -8.21 47.28 5.98
CA GLU A 445 -8.69 48.60 6.40
C GLU A 445 -8.65 49.63 5.26
N ALA A 446 -7.61 49.56 4.43
CA ALA A 446 -7.47 50.37 3.23
C ALA A 446 -8.36 49.92 2.05
N GLY A 447 -9.17 48.88 2.21
CA GLY A 447 -10.05 48.34 1.17
C GLY A 447 -9.31 47.71 -0.04
N VAL A 448 -8.01 47.39 0.12
CA VAL A 448 -7.21 46.78 -0.94
C VAL A 448 -7.50 45.31 -1.05
N VAL A 449 -7.62 44.59 0.06
CA VAL A 449 -7.93 43.17 0.13
C VAL A 449 -9.09 42.90 1.09
N CYS A 450 -9.78 41.78 0.92
CA CYS A 450 -10.77 41.26 1.84
C CYS A 450 -10.28 39.93 2.40
N PHE A 451 -9.97 39.86 3.70
CA PHE A 451 -9.48 38.67 4.36
C PHE A 451 -10.62 37.88 5.03
N HIS A 452 -10.80 36.64 4.65
CA HIS A 452 -11.88 35.76 5.12
C HIS A 452 -11.43 34.73 6.17
N GLY A 453 -10.16 34.73 6.55
CA GLY A 453 -9.61 33.71 7.45
C GLY A 453 -9.55 32.32 6.83
N PHE A 454 -9.31 31.32 7.66
CA PHE A 454 -9.33 29.91 7.23
C PHE A 454 -10.77 29.45 6.99
N GLN A 455 -10.98 28.82 5.84
CA GLN A 455 -12.27 28.23 5.48
C GLN A 455 -12.09 26.73 5.22
N SER A 456 -12.90 25.92 5.87
CA SER A 456 -12.88 24.45 5.69
C SER A 456 -13.43 24.03 4.34
N ASP A 457 -14.40 24.77 3.79
CA ASP A 457 -14.96 24.59 2.46
C ASP A 457 -14.64 25.79 1.56
N PRO A 458 -13.71 25.67 0.59
CA PRO A 458 -13.34 26.75 -0.31
C PRO A 458 -14.31 26.92 -1.50
N ARG A 459 -15.23 26.00 -1.74
CA ARG A 459 -16.10 25.97 -2.93
C ARG A 459 -16.96 27.21 -3.11
N PRO A 460 -17.53 27.84 -2.06
CA PRO A 460 -18.25 29.10 -2.22
C PRO A 460 -17.37 30.23 -2.75
N PHE A 461 -16.08 30.28 -2.37
CA PHE A 461 -15.14 31.29 -2.82
C PHE A 461 -14.77 31.10 -4.29
N TYR A 462 -14.59 29.87 -4.76
CA TYR A 462 -14.46 29.61 -6.20
C TYR A 462 -15.72 30.07 -6.97
N ALA A 463 -16.90 29.80 -6.42
CA ALA A 463 -18.15 30.17 -7.09
C ALA A 463 -18.30 31.68 -7.30
N MET A 464 -17.87 32.50 -6.35
CA MET A 464 -17.98 33.96 -6.39
C MET A 464 -16.80 34.67 -7.07
N SER A 465 -15.70 33.98 -7.35
CA SER A 465 -14.50 34.58 -7.97
C SER A 465 -14.53 34.47 -9.50
N HIS A 466 -13.86 35.41 -10.16
CA HIS A 466 -13.68 35.42 -11.61
C HIS A 466 -12.36 34.76 -12.02
N CYS A 467 -11.33 34.93 -11.19
CA CYS A 467 -10.00 34.37 -11.41
C CYS A 467 -9.34 34.00 -10.08
N VAL A 468 -8.59 32.92 -10.07
CA VAL A 468 -7.77 32.53 -8.90
C VAL A 468 -6.31 32.90 -9.18
N VAL A 469 -5.68 33.53 -8.19
CA VAL A 469 -4.31 34.03 -8.30
C VAL A 469 -3.43 33.32 -7.29
N LEU A 470 -2.34 32.69 -7.77
CA LEU A 470 -1.41 31.96 -6.91
C LEU A 470 0.05 32.18 -7.39
N PRO A 471 0.71 33.28 -6.95
CA PRO A 471 2.07 33.62 -7.38
C PRO A 471 3.16 32.88 -6.60
N SER A 472 2.97 31.59 -6.34
CA SER A 472 3.88 30.76 -5.53
C SER A 472 5.28 30.66 -6.12
N TYR A 473 6.28 30.50 -5.23
CA TYR A 473 7.67 30.25 -5.64
C TYR A 473 7.98 28.76 -5.83
N HIS A 474 7.22 27.89 -5.18
CA HIS A 474 7.40 26.43 -5.20
C HIS A 474 6.08 25.72 -4.98
N GLU A 475 5.81 24.70 -5.80
CA GLU A 475 4.68 23.79 -5.63
C GLU A 475 5.08 22.34 -5.94
N GLY A 476 4.34 21.38 -5.40
CA GLY A 476 4.34 20.02 -5.91
C GLY A 476 3.46 19.93 -7.15
N MET A 477 2.16 19.82 -6.93
CA MET A 477 1.09 20.16 -7.86
C MET A 477 0.11 21.05 -7.12
N SER A 478 -0.23 22.19 -7.69
CA SER A 478 -1.15 23.12 -7.01
C SER A 478 -2.60 22.65 -7.12
N ASN A 479 -3.11 22.02 -6.06
CA ASN A 479 -4.52 21.61 -6.00
C ASN A 479 -5.47 22.80 -6.09
N VAL A 480 -5.09 23.97 -5.56
CA VAL A 480 -5.88 25.20 -5.64
C VAL A 480 -6.14 25.60 -7.08
N LEU A 481 -5.15 25.50 -7.96
CA LEU A 481 -5.30 25.80 -9.38
C LEU A 481 -6.19 24.76 -10.09
N LEU A 482 -6.06 23.47 -9.72
CA LEU A 482 -6.91 22.40 -10.25
C LEU A 482 -8.36 22.56 -9.80
N GLU A 483 -8.59 22.91 -8.52
CA GLU A 483 -9.92 23.17 -7.95
C GLU A 483 -10.59 24.38 -8.61
N ALA A 484 -9.82 25.45 -8.86
CA ALA A 484 -10.27 26.64 -9.57
C ALA A 484 -10.69 26.32 -11.01
N ALA A 485 -9.80 25.67 -11.76
CA ALA A 485 -10.07 25.26 -13.13
C ALA A 485 -11.26 24.29 -13.23
N ALA A 486 -11.37 23.32 -12.30
CA ALA A 486 -12.51 22.43 -12.22
C ALA A 486 -13.83 23.17 -11.97
N SER A 487 -13.79 24.25 -11.20
CA SER A 487 -14.95 25.13 -10.94
C SER A 487 -15.24 26.09 -12.10
N GLY A 488 -14.49 26.04 -13.20
CA GLY A 488 -14.63 26.92 -14.36
C GLY A 488 -14.05 28.32 -14.13
N ARG A 489 -13.01 28.45 -13.30
CA ARG A 489 -12.32 29.73 -13.05
C ARG A 489 -10.99 29.77 -13.76
N ALA A 490 -10.72 30.90 -14.41
CA ALA A 490 -9.40 31.18 -14.95
C ALA A 490 -8.36 31.22 -13.81
N VAL A 491 -7.11 30.95 -14.13
CA VAL A 491 -6.04 30.97 -13.12
C VAL A 491 -4.87 31.85 -13.59
N ILE A 492 -4.28 32.60 -12.66
CA ILE A 492 -3.05 33.37 -12.88
C ILE A 492 -2.03 32.89 -11.86
N THR A 493 -0.88 32.39 -12.32
CA THR A 493 0.10 31.79 -11.44
C THR A 493 1.53 31.96 -11.95
N SER A 494 2.50 31.68 -11.09
CA SER A 494 3.92 31.73 -11.48
C SER A 494 4.29 30.63 -12.46
N ASP A 495 5.21 30.94 -13.38
CA ASP A 495 5.81 29.98 -14.30
C ASP A 495 6.86 29.09 -13.61
N ILE A 496 6.38 28.17 -12.79
CA ILE A 496 7.17 27.21 -12.02
C ILE A 496 6.61 25.78 -12.18
N PRO A 497 7.43 24.73 -11.95
CA PRO A 497 6.92 23.36 -11.87
C PRO A 497 5.84 23.23 -10.80
N GLY A 498 4.77 22.49 -11.12
CA GLY A 498 3.61 22.30 -10.25
C GLY A 498 2.53 23.38 -10.36
N CYS A 499 2.83 24.51 -11.03
CA CYS A 499 1.86 25.53 -11.38
C CYS A 499 1.60 25.55 -12.90
N ARG A 500 2.67 25.59 -13.71
CA ARG A 500 2.53 25.67 -15.18
C ARG A 500 1.80 24.48 -15.79
N GLU A 501 1.89 23.32 -15.17
CA GLU A 501 1.21 22.11 -15.62
C GLU A 501 -0.31 22.15 -15.36
N ALA A 502 -0.78 23.04 -14.48
CA ALA A 502 -2.20 23.14 -14.14
C ALA A 502 -3.02 23.94 -15.18
N LEU A 503 -2.37 24.55 -16.16
CA LEU A 503 -3.02 25.40 -17.16
C LEU A 503 -2.36 25.33 -18.54
N GLN A 504 -3.07 25.80 -19.55
CA GLN A 504 -2.55 26.12 -20.87
C GLN A 504 -2.41 27.64 -20.97
N ASN A 505 -1.16 28.14 -21.00
CA ASN A 505 -0.89 29.58 -20.97
C ASN A 505 -1.56 30.32 -22.13
N GLY A 506 -2.29 31.39 -21.83
CA GLY A 506 -3.06 32.19 -22.79
C GLY A 506 -4.39 31.58 -23.22
N VAL A 507 -4.71 30.33 -22.83
CA VAL A 507 -5.93 29.62 -23.21
C VAL A 507 -6.83 29.39 -21.98
N SER A 508 -6.30 28.78 -20.94
CA SER A 508 -7.04 28.46 -19.70
C SER A 508 -6.56 29.23 -18.47
N GLY A 509 -5.58 30.10 -18.65
CA GLY A 509 -4.99 30.93 -17.60
C GLY A 509 -3.75 31.65 -18.10
N LEU A 510 -3.09 32.40 -17.21
CA LEU A 510 -1.93 33.20 -17.53
C LEU A 510 -0.76 32.88 -16.59
N LEU A 511 0.47 32.92 -17.15
CA LEU A 511 1.69 32.70 -16.37
C LEU A 511 2.42 34.03 -16.16
N CYS A 512 2.84 34.29 -14.92
CA CYS A 512 3.74 35.38 -14.56
C CYS A 512 5.13 34.87 -14.17
N LYS A 513 6.13 35.73 -14.21
CA LYS A 513 7.45 35.40 -13.68
C LYS A 513 7.39 35.26 -12.15
N PRO A 514 8.02 34.21 -11.58
CA PRO A 514 8.06 34.07 -10.13
C PRO A 514 8.87 35.21 -9.49
N ARG A 515 8.43 35.70 -8.32
CA ARG A 515 9.06 36.79 -7.56
C ARG A 515 9.14 38.10 -8.34
N ASP A 516 8.14 38.37 -9.16
CA ASP A 516 8.08 39.57 -10.01
C ASP A 516 6.65 40.16 -9.93
N ALA A 517 6.48 41.16 -9.06
CA ALA A 517 5.20 41.84 -8.84
C ALA A 517 4.72 42.58 -10.08
N GLN A 518 5.64 43.14 -10.90
CA GLN A 518 5.30 43.81 -12.13
C GLN A 518 4.73 42.80 -13.14
N SER A 519 5.39 41.66 -13.31
CA SER A 519 4.91 40.59 -14.19
C SER A 519 3.54 40.08 -13.76
N LEU A 520 3.30 39.91 -12.43
CA LEU A 520 1.98 39.54 -11.91
C LEU A 520 0.93 40.60 -12.23
N THR A 521 1.25 41.89 -11.99
CA THR A 521 0.35 43.02 -12.29
C THR A 521 -0.02 43.05 -13.77
N GLU A 522 0.93 42.89 -14.68
CA GLU A 522 0.70 42.84 -16.13
C GLU A 522 -0.28 41.71 -16.52
N GLN A 523 -0.16 40.51 -15.94
CA GLN A 523 -1.08 39.41 -16.26
C GLN A 523 -2.48 39.64 -15.64
N LEU A 524 -2.58 40.23 -14.46
CA LEU A 524 -3.86 40.63 -13.86
C LEU A 524 -4.55 41.70 -14.74
N GLU A 525 -3.81 42.73 -15.21
CA GLU A 525 -4.34 43.73 -16.14
C GLU A 525 -4.74 43.13 -17.49
N ARG A 526 -3.94 42.21 -18.03
CA ARG A 526 -4.29 41.50 -19.25
C ARG A 526 -5.62 40.78 -19.11
N PHE A 527 -5.85 40.10 -17.97
CA PHE A 527 -7.14 39.47 -17.70
C PHE A 527 -8.28 40.47 -17.58
N LEU A 528 -8.07 41.63 -16.92
CA LEU A 528 -9.07 42.69 -16.81
C LEU A 528 -9.46 43.34 -18.15
N ARG A 529 -8.57 43.33 -19.12
CA ARG A 529 -8.83 43.87 -20.47
C ARG A 529 -9.63 42.94 -21.39
N LEU A 530 -9.74 41.67 -21.05
CA LEU A 530 -10.59 40.71 -21.76
C LEU A 530 -12.08 41.10 -21.58
N ALA A 531 -12.91 40.79 -22.57
CA ALA A 531 -14.36 40.89 -22.40
C ALA A 531 -14.86 39.84 -21.36
N PRO A 532 -16.00 40.06 -20.67
CA PRO A 532 -16.55 39.11 -19.73
C PRO A 532 -16.70 37.70 -20.29
N GLU A 533 -17.12 37.58 -21.54
CA GLU A 533 -17.29 36.32 -22.28
C GLU A 533 -15.95 35.61 -22.51
N GLU A 534 -14.89 36.36 -22.78
CA GLU A 534 -13.53 35.81 -22.97
C GLU A 534 -12.96 35.31 -21.66
N ARG A 535 -13.21 36.02 -20.52
CA ARG A 535 -12.83 35.60 -19.19
C ARG A 535 -13.55 34.31 -18.77
N ALA A 536 -14.86 34.24 -19.07
CA ALA A 536 -15.65 33.04 -18.81
C ALA A 536 -15.16 31.86 -19.66
N ALA A 537 -14.92 32.09 -20.96
CA ALA A 537 -14.39 31.07 -21.87
C ALA A 537 -13.02 30.54 -21.43
N MET A 538 -12.13 31.40 -20.90
CA MET A 538 -10.84 30.99 -20.36
C MET A 538 -11.02 30.02 -19.16
N GLY A 539 -11.98 30.27 -18.29
CA GLY A 539 -12.32 29.38 -17.18
C GLY A 539 -12.90 28.04 -17.65
N GLU A 540 -13.77 28.05 -18.67
CA GLU A 540 -14.32 26.82 -19.28
C GLU A 540 -13.23 25.97 -19.95
N GLN A 541 -12.26 26.61 -20.63
CA GLN A 541 -11.11 25.88 -21.19
C GLN A 541 -10.27 25.23 -20.06
N GLY A 542 -10.14 25.92 -18.91
CA GLY A 542 -9.52 25.35 -17.71
C GLY A 542 -10.25 24.10 -17.25
N ARG A 543 -11.58 24.13 -17.17
CA ARG A 543 -12.40 22.96 -16.85
C ARG A 543 -12.15 21.79 -17.79
N ARG A 544 -12.22 22.01 -19.10
CA ARG A 544 -11.98 20.96 -20.11
C ARG A 544 -10.58 20.37 -20.01
N PHE A 545 -9.59 21.21 -19.73
CA PHE A 545 -8.21 20.78 -19.56
C PHE A 545 -8.03 19.87 -18.35
N VAL A 546 -8.56 20.25 -17.17
CA VAL A 546 -8.41 19.42 -15.97
C VAL A 546 -9.24 18.14 -16.00
N GLU A 547 -10.39 18.13 -16.67
CA GLU A 547 -11.17 16.92 -16.93
C GLU A 547 -10.37 15.88 -17.71
N LYS A 548 -9.63 16.33 -18.71
CA LYS A 548 -8.82 15.45 -19.56
C LYS A 548 -7.55 14.98 -18.88
N GLU A 549 -6.82 15.87 -18.20
CA GLU A 549 -5.45 15.62 -17.77
C GLU A 549 -5.33 15.24 -16.29
N PHE A 550 -6.30 15.66 -15.45
CA PHE A 550 -6.18 15.58 -13.99
C PHE A 550 -7.35 14.85 -13.31
N ASP A 551 -8.12 14.05 -14.05
CA ASP A 551 -9.21 13.27 -13.46
C ASP A 551 -8.70 12.39 -12.31
N LYS A 552 -9.34 12.52 -11.14
CA LYS A 552 -9.01 11.78 -9.92
C LYS A 552 -9.02 10.27 -10.14
N LYS A 553 -10.02 9.76 -10.86
CA LYS A 553 -10.18 8.31 -11.10
C LYS A 553 -9.01 7.76 -11.92
N ALA A 554 -8.55 8.53 -12.91
CA ALA A 554 -7.39 8.16 -13.73
C ALA A 554 -6.08 8.17 -12.90
N VAL A 555 -5.85 9.20 -12.08
CA VAL A 555 -4.67 9.30 -11.21
C VAL A 555 -4.65 8.20 -10.16
N VAL A 556 -5.78 7.89 -9.53
CA VAL A 556 -5.91 6.79 -8.55
C VAL A 556 -5.59 5.45 -9.22
N ARG A 557 -6.14 5.19 -10.41
CA ARG A 557 -5.85 3.96 -11.19
C ARG A 557 -4.37 3.83 -11.52
N ALA A 558 -3.75 4.90 -12.02
CA ALA A 558 -2.31 4.92 -12.32
C ALA A 558 -1.46 4.66 -11.06
N THR A 559 -1.85 5.25 -9.93
CA THR A 559 -1.18 5.02 -8.65
C THR A 559 -1.32 3.57 -8.20
N LEU A 560 -2.51 2.99 -8.26
CA LEU A 560 -2.75 1.59 -7.88
C LEU A 560 -1.96 0.62 -8.74
N ASN A 561 -1.91 0.83 -10.06
CA ASN A 561 -1.14 -0.02 -10.97
C ASN A 561 0.36 -0.01 -10.63
N ALA A 562 0.90 1.12 -10.20
CA ALA A 562 2.30 1.22 -9.78
C ALA A 562 2.54 0.67 -8.35
N LEU A 563 1.57 0.81 -7.43
CA LEU A 563 1.63 0.25 -6.09
C LEU A 563 1.49 -1.28 -6.09
N LEU A 564 0.58 -1.78 -6.92
CA LEU A 564 0.14 -3.17 -6.97
C LEU A 564 0.27 -3.70 -8.42
N PRO A 565 1.49 -3.73 -9.01
CA PRO A 565 1.63 -4.25 -10.35
C PRO A 565 1.09 -5.68 -10.40
N ALA A 566 0.37 -6.01 -11.48
CA ALA A 566 -0.03 -7.37 -11.76
C ALA A 566 1.21 -8.27 -11.61
N ARG A 567 1.06 -9.42 -10.97
CA ARG A 567 2.15 -10.40 -10.90
C ARG A 567 2.55 -10.70 -12.34
N GLU A 568 3.79 -10.38 -12.69
CA GLU A 568 4.34 -10.93 -13.94
C GLU A 568 4.11 -12.44 -13.91
N PRO A 569 3.59 -13.04 -14.97
CA PRO A 569 3.52 -14.49 -15.05
C PRO A 569 4.97 -15.00 -14.98
N VAL A 570 5.29 -15.69 -13.88
CA VAL A 570 6.58 -16.37 -13.64
C VAL A 570 6.71 -17.57 -14.57
#